data_d64e0d24cdc12936bcf458ab1db6421d
#
_entry.id   d64e0d24cdc12936bcf458ab1db6421d
#
_cell.length_a   1.000
_cell.length_b   1.000
_cell.length_c   1.000
_cell.angle_alpha   90.00
_cell.angle_beta   90.00
_cell.angle_gamma   90.00
#
_symmetry.space_group_name_H-M   'P 1'
#
loop_
_entity.id
_entity.type
_entity.pdbx_description
1 polymer ?
#
loop_
_entity_poly.entity_id
_entity_poly.type
_entity_poly.pdbx_seq_one_letter_code
_entity_poly.pdbx_strand_id
1 'polypeptide(L)'
;MESKKENIKIDKASFVSYKTNNISKDYALGKTLGQGSFGTVRKAVHKATKQERAIKILKKSAQDEEKFFLEVNILSKLTHPNIMHIYEFYEDKANYYIVSELCQGGELFDMITDKGAFNEAEACPLMHQLMSAICYCHQNKIVHRDLKPENILLEDKNRDNPVIKLIDWGGARYFSKHKKMSKVNGTPYYIAPEVLGETYDEKCDIWSAGVIFYILLCGYPPFNGETDKEIMEAVKKGDFDFPEEEWSVITEEGKDLIRKMLTYDPKKRFSASQVLAHPWFNTFKGKNKTDKKIAESALDNMKRFKRNKQFEQATISFIINQLITK
;
A
#
# COMPACT_ATOMS: atom_id res chain seq x y z
N MET A 1 36.27 -7.58 -9.70
CA MET A 1 34.97 -8.04 -10.23
C MET A 1 34.13 -6.80 -10.53
N GLU A 2 34.17 -6.37 -11.78
CA GLU A 2 33.38 -5.21 -12.23
C GLU A 2 31.92 -5.65 -12.31
N SER A 3 31.07 -5.00 -11.51
CA SER A 3 29.63 -5.16 -11.60
C SER A 3 29.17 -4.58 -12.94
N LYS A 4 28.72 -5.43 -13.85
CA LYS A 4 28.02 -5.00 -15.06
C LYS A 4 26.81 -4.18 -14.63
N LYS A 5 26.88 -2.86 -14.80
CA LYS A 5 25.71 -2.00 -14.81
C LYS A 5 24.82 -2.45 -15.97
N GLU A 6 23.78 -3.21 -15.69
CA GLU A 6 22.72 -3.43 -16.65
C GLU A 6 22.07 -2.05 -16.86
N ASN A 7 22.31 -1.46 -18.04
CA ASN A 7 21.59 -0.27 -18.48
C ASN A 7 20.12 -0.64 -18.60
N ILE A 8 19.33 -0.26 -17.60
CA ILE A 8 17.88 -0.34 -17.64
C ILE A 8 17.41 0.66 -18.69
N LYS A 9 17.30 0.20 -19.94
CA LYS A 9 16.67 0.98 -21.01
C LYS A 9 15.17 0.91 -20.77
N ILE A 10 14.56 2.05 -20.44
CA ILE A 10 13.10 2.21 -20.48
C ILE A 10 12.69 1.99 -21.94
N ASP A 11 11.89 0.97 -22.19
CA ASP A 11 11.39 0.67 -23.52
C ASP A 11 10.43 1.79 -23.95
N LYS A 12 10.79 2.49 -25.03
CA LYS A 12 9.97 3.56 -25.59
C LYS A 12 8.60 3.09 -26.12
N ALA A 13 8.40 1.77 -26.24
CA ALA A 13 7.13 1.17 -26.62
C ALA A 13 6.09 1.11 -25.47
N SER A 14 6.49 1.40 -24.21
CA SER A 14 5.53 1.56 -23.12
C SER A 14 4.85 2.94 -23.26
N PHE A 15 3.54 2.96 -23.10
CA PHE A 15 2.64 4.13 -23.27
C PHE A 15 2.93 5.34 -22.36
N VAL A 16 4.01 5.31 -21.61
CA VAL A 16 4.40 6.35 -20.66
C VAL A 16 5.52 7.18 -21.28
N SER A 17 5.24 8.46 -21.49
CA SER A 17 6.16 9.38 -22.13
C SER A 17 7.25 9.84 -21.14
N TYR A 18 8.53 9.75 -21.55
CA TYR A 18 9.66 10.29 -20.81
C TYR A 18 10.16 11.58 -21.44
N LYS A 19 10.27 12.63 -20.63
CA LYS A 19 10.64 13.99 -21.08
C LYS A 19 11.80 14.55 -20.25
N THR A 20 12.80 15.12 -20.92
CA THR A 20 13.99 15.75 -20.31
C THR A 20 13.90 17.26 -20.27
N ASN A 21 12.69 17.82 -20.25
CA ASN A 21 12.45 19.25 -20.23
C ASN A 21 11.85 19.68 -18.88
N ASN A 22 11.83 20.98 -18.65
CA ASN A 22 11.23 21.54 -17.44
C ASN A 22 9.72 21.26 -17.41
N ILE A 23 9.27 20.54 -16.40
CA ILE A 23 7.86 20.16 -16.18
C ILE A 23 6.91 21.35 -16.16
N SER A 24 7.40 22.54 -15.75
CA SER A 24 6.61 23.78 -15.72
C SER A 24 6.18 24.26 -17.11
N LYS A 25 6.71 23.71 -18.21
CA LYS A 25 6.20 23.99 -19.56
C LYS A 25 4.80 23.39 -19.73
N ASP A 26 4.59 22.18 -19.28
CA ASP A 26 3.38 21.40 -19.52
C ASP A 26 2.40 21.45 -18.34
N TYR A 27 2.90 21.65 -17.11
CA TYR A 27 2.12 21.63 -15.88
C TYR A 27 2.24 22.92 -15.06
N ALA A 28 1.11 23.34 -14.47
CA ALA A 28 1.07 24.34 -13.41
C ALA A 28 1.03 23.60 -12.07
N LEU A 29 2.11 23.70 -11.29
CA LEU A 29 2.21 23.06 -9.97
C LEU A 29 1.36 23.82 -8.94
N GLY A 30 0.46 23.09 -8.24
CA GLY A 30 -0.43 23.61 -7.22
C GLY A 30 0.06 23.30 -5.79
N LYS A 31 -0.89 23.07 -4.87
CA LYS A 31 -0.61 22.78 -3.45
C LYS A 31 0.11 21.44 -3.27
N THR A 32 0.89 21.34 -2.19
CA THR A 32 1.45 20.07 -1.72
C THR A 32 0.31 19.18 -1.20
N LEU A 33 0.31 17.92 -1.61
CA LEU A 33 -0.63 16.90 -1.17
C LEU A 33 -0.03 16.02 -0.07
N GLY A 34 1.29 15.78 -0.13
CA GLY A 34 2.01 14.98 0.86
C GLY A 34 3.51 15.20 0.73
N GLN A 35 4.23 14.94 1.83
CA GLN A 35 5.69 14.97 1.88
C GLN A 35 6.16 13.80 2.74
N GLY A 36 7.14 13.05 2.25
CA GLY A 36 7.69 11.89 2.94
C GLY A 36 9.15 11.65 2.57
N SER A 37 9.71 10.56 3.07
CA SER A 37 11.10 10.14 2.80
C SER A 37 11.41 9.95 1.31
N PHE A 38 10.39 9.72 0.50
CA PHE A 38 10.50 9.47 -0.94
C PHE A 38 10.24 10.72 -1.80
N GLY A 39 10.16 11.92 -1.20
CA GLY A 39 9.96 13.19 -1.91
C GLY A 39 8.65 13.89 -1.59
N THR A 40 8.26 14.84 -2.45
CA THR A 40 7.07 15.67 -2.29
C THR A 40 6.06 15.38 -3.37
N VAL A 41 4.79 15.17 -3.02
CA VAL A 41 3.68 15.03 -3.97
C VAL A 41 2.91 16.36 -4.06
N ARG A 42 2.71 16.86 -5.25
CA ARG A 42 1.95 18.10 -5.51
C ARG A 42 0.79 17.86 -6.45
N LYS A 43 -0.32 18.53 -6.19
CA LYS A 43 -1.39 18.69 -7.18
C LYS A 43 -0.87 19.53 -8.34
N ALA A 44 -1.23 19.19 -9.57
CA ALA A 44 -0.88 19.95 -10.74
C ALA A 44 -2.02 19.96 -11.76
N VAL A 45 -2.00 20.96 -12.66
CA VAL A 45 -2.94 21.06 -13.77
C VAL A 45 -2.15 21.03 -15.07
N HIS A 46 -2.47 20.11 -15.96
CA HIS A 46 -1.89 20.05 -17.29
C HIS A 46 -2.39 21.27 -18.12
N LYS A 47 -1.48 22.12 -18.59
CA LYS A 47 -1.81 23.44 -19.14
C LYS A 47 -2.68 23.38 -20.39
N ALA A 48 -2.43 22.40 -21.28
CA ALA A 48 -3.19 22.25 -22.50
C ALA A 48 -4.56 21.61 -22.29
N THR A 49 -4.64 20.48 -21.55
CA THR A 49 -5.89 19.70 -21.39
C THR A 49 -6.72 20.14 -20.19
N LYS A 50 -6.18 20.98 -19.29
CA LYS A 50 -6.77 21.41 -18.01
C LYS A 50 -7.05 20.27 -17.03
N GLN A 51 -6.55 19.08 -17.29
CA GLN A 51 -6.72 17.92 -16.42
C GLN A 51 -5.87 18.02 -15.16
N GLU A 52 -6.44 17.65 -14.03
CA GLU A 52 -5.73 17.58 -12.76
C GLU A 52 -4.89 16.29 -12.66
N ARG A 53 -3.71 16.41 -12.05
CA ARG A 53 -2.74 15.33 -11.86
C ARG A 53 -2.10 15.42 -10.48
N ALA A 54 -1.54 14.31 -10.02
CA ALA A 54 -0.58 14.30 -8.94
C ALA A 54 0.84 14.17 -9.53
N ILE A 55 1.79 14.93 -8.97
CA ILE A 55 3.19 14.89 -9.40
C ILE A 55 4.05 14.60 -8.18
N LYS A 56 4.68 13.43 -8.16
CA LYS A 56 5.70 13.04 -7.18
C LYS A 56 7.04 13.60 -7.65
N ILE A 57 7.68 14.40 -6.80
CA ILE A 57 8.94 15.11 -7.07
C ILE A 57 10.01 14.47 -6.19
N LEU A 58 11.05 13.92 -6.80
CA LEU A 58 12.18 13.31 -6.11
C LEU A 58 13.46 14.08 -6.46
N LYS A 59 14.25 14.46 -5.45
CA LYS A 59 15.56 15.07 -5.68
C LYS A 59 16.51 14.03 -6.28
N LYS A 60 17.30 14.46 -7.25
CA LYS A 60 18.35 13.60 -7.82
C LYS A 60 19.45 13.37 -6.79
N SER A 61 19.73 12.11 -6.52
CA SER A 61 20.93 11.65 -5.83
C SER A 61 21.45 10.39 -6.51
N ALA A 62 22.75 10.14 -6.41
CA ALA A 62 23.35 8.94 -7.04
C ALA A 62 22.77 7.62 -6.48
N GLN A 63 22.24 7.64 -5.24
CA GLN A 63 21.65 6.47 -4.59
C GLN A 63 20.17 6.26 -4.97
N ASP A 64 19.47 7.32 -5.39
CA ASP A 64 18.03 7.28 -5.66
C ASP A 64 17.71 7.08 -7.14
N GLU A 65 18.68 7.29 -8.03
CA GLU A 65 18.50 7.13 -9.48
C GLU A 65 18.06 5.71 -9.85
N GLU A 66 18.77 4.70 -9.36
CA GLU A 66 18.45 3.29 -9.63
C GLU A 66 17.05 2.92 -9.11
N LYS A 67 16.69 3.40 -7.91
CA LYS A 67 15.38 3.17 -7.31
C LYS A 67 14.28 3.83 -8.13
N PHE A 68 14.49 5.07 -8.56
CA PHE A 68 13.56 5.80 -9.39
C PHE A 68 13.28 5.07 -10.72
N PHE A 69 14.33 4.70 -11.46
CA PHE A 69 14.16 4.00 -12.73
C PHE A 69 13.52 2.63 -12.57
N LEU A 70 13.75 1.95 -11.46
CA LEU A 70 13.08 0.69 -11.15
C LEU A 70 11.58 0.91 -10.86
N GLU A 71 11.21 1.90 -10.03
CA GLU A 71 9.82 2.28 -9.76
C GLU A 71 9.10 2.63 -11.06
N VAL A 72 9.72 3.46 -11.91
CA VAL A 72 9.21 3.83 -13.22
C VAL A 72 9.02 2.61 -14.13
N ASN A 73 10.01 1.72 -14.22
CA ASN A 73 9.93 0.51 -15.04
C ASN A 73 8.82 -0.44 -14.59
N ILE A 74 8.62 -0.56 -13.27
CA ILE A 74 7.52 -1.36 -12.70
C ILE A 74 6.18 -0.72 -13.06
N LEU A 75 6.00 0.56 -12.72
CA LEU A 75 4.74 1.26 -12.94
C LEU A 75 4.34 1.37 -14.42
N SER A 76 5.31 1.53 -15.32
CA SER A 76 5.02 1.59 -16.76
C SER A 76 4.45 0.30 -17.35
N LYS A 77 4.66 -0.84 -16.66
CA LYS A 77 4.16 -2.16 -17.08
C LYS A 77 2.85 -2.56 -16.41
N LEU A 78 2.46 -1.85 -15.35
CA LEU A 78 1.26 -2.16 -14.59
C LEU A 78 0.07 -1.35 -15.12
N THR A 79 -0.96 -2.07 -15.58
CA THR A 79 -2.25 -1.49 -15.99
C THR A 79 -3.37 -2.27 -15.31
N HIS A 80 -3.91 -1.71 -14.25
CA HIS A 80 -4.97 -2.32 -13.46
C HIS A 80 -5.85 -1.24 -12.83
N PRO A 81 -7.18 -1.40 -12.75
CA PRO A 81 -8.08 -0.37 -12.22
C PRO A 81 -7.78 0.04 -10.78
N ASN A 82 -7.20 -0.85 -9.98
CA ASN A 82 -6.87 -0.60 -8.58
C ASN A 82 -5.38 -0.34 -8.33
N ILE A 83 -4.61 -0.02 -9.35
CA ILE A 83 -3.23 0.45 -9.29
C ILE A 83 -3.17 1.85 -9.85
N MET A 84 -2.47 2.75 -9.17
CA MET A 84 -2.29 4.13 -9.61
C MET A 84 -1.72 4.18 -11.02
N HIS A 85 -2.45 4.85 -11.94
CA HIS A 85 -2.00 5.03 -13.32
C HIS A 85 -0.99 6.17 -13.42
N ILE A 86 0.11 5.93 -14.16
CA ILE A 86 1.08 6.96 -14.50
C ILE A 86 0.93 7.36 -15.96
N TYR A 87 1.14 8.65 -16.23
CA TYR A 87 1.01 9.23 -17.57
C TYR A 87 2.34 9.57 -18.19
N GLU A 88 3.23 10.21 -17.43
CA GLU A 88 4.47 10.76 -17.93
C GLU A 88 5.54 10.80 -16.84
N PHE A 89 6.78 10.80 -17.28
CA PHE A 89 7.96 11.09 -16.46
C PHE A 89 8.67 12.32 -16.99
N TYR A 90 9.19 13.12 -16.06
CA TYR A 90 10.08 14.22 -16.39
C TYR A 90 11.36 14.10 -15.57
N GLU A 91 12.44 14.64 -16.13
CA GLU A 91 13.63 14.96 -15.38
C GLU A 91 14.17 16.33 -15.78
N ASP A 92 14.70 17.03 -14.80
CA ASP A 92 15.52 18.21 -15.00
C ASP A 92 16.90 18.02 -14.32
N LYS A 93 17.67 19.09 -14.17
CA LYS A 93 19.01 19.03 -13.57
C LYS A 93 18.99 18.58 -12.10
N ALA A 94 17.91 18.85 -11.36
CA ALA A 94 17.82 18.68 -9.90
C ALA A 94 16.86 17.57 -9.46
N ASN A 95 15.83 17.28 -10.27
CA ASN A 95 14.73 16.42 -9.84
C ASN A 95 14.30 15.43 -10.92
N TYR A 96 13.67 14.34 -10.44
CA TYR A 96 12.80 13.45 -11.20
C TYR A 96 11.34 13.75 -10.85
N TYR A 97 10.44 13.51 -11.79
CA TYR A 97 9.00 13.75 -11.63
C TYR A 97 8.21 12.56 -12.19
N ILE A 98 7.28 12.06 -11.40
CA ILE A 98 6.29 11.04 -11.81
C ILE A 98 4.93 11.73 -11.89
N VAL A 99 4.33 11.78 -13.06
CA VAL A 99 2.99 12.33 -13.27
C VAL A 99 1.99 11.19 -13.26
N SER A 100 1.07 11.22 -12.32
CA SER A 100 0.06 10.18 -12.11
C SER A 100 -1.36 10.73 -12.07
N GLU A 101 -2.33 9.84 -12.04
CA GLU A 101 -3.69 10.19 -11.70
C GLU A 101 -3.77 10.84 -10.31
N LEU A 102 -4.76 11.71 -10.13
CA LEU A 102 -5.01 12.38 -8.85
C LEU A 102 -6.13 11.64 -8.10
N CYS A 103 -5.78 10.95 -7.03
CA CYS A 103 -6.76 10.39 -6.10
C CYS A 103 -7.27 11.50 -5.17
N GLN A 104 -8.59 11.69 -5.12
CA GLN A 104 -9.21 12.78 -4.36
C GLN A 104 -10.04 12.30 -3.16
N GLY A 105 -10.16 10.97 -2.98
CA GLY A 105 -10.97 10.36 -1.93
C GLY A 105 -10.29 10.29 -0.56
N GLY A 106 -8.98 10.58 -0.48
CA GLY A 106 -8.17 10.40 0.74
C GLY A 106 -7.71 8.96 0.93
N GLU A 107 -7.20 8.66 2.11
CA GLU A 107 -6.79 7.30 2.47
C GLU A 107 -8.00 6.40 2.76
N LEU A 108 -7.88 5.11 2.48
CA LEU A 108 -8.93 4.13 2.77
C LEU A 108 -9.36 4.15 4.24
N PHE A 109 -8.41 4.21 5.17
CA PHE A 109 -8.71 4.19 6.60
C PHE A 109 -9.35 5.50 7.10
N ASP A 110 -9.11 6.63 6.44
CA ASP A 110 -9.83 7.88 6.74
C ASP A 110 -11.32 7.74 6.43
N MET A 111 -11.64 7.14 5.28
CA MET A 111 -13.03 6.87 4.93
C MET A 111 -13.73 6.01 5.99
N ILE A 112 -13.04 4.99 6.49
CA ILE A 112 -13.61 4.07 7.48
C ILE A 112 -13.85 4.81 8.79
N THR A 113 -12.90 5.61 9.26
CA THR A 113 -13.03 6.38 10.50
C THR A 113 -14.10 7.48 10.42
N ASP A 114 -14.34 8.04 9.23
CA ASP A 114 -15.34 9.07 8.99
C ASP A 114 -16.77 8.50 8.88
N LYS A 115 -16.91 7.34 8.25
CA LYS A 115 -18.21 6.70 7.99
C LYS A 115 -18.80 6.00 9.20
N GLY A 116 -17.98 5.62 10.17
CA GLY A 116 -18.34 4.70 11.24
C GLY A 116 -17.95 3.27 10.90
N ALA A 117 -18.61 2.32 11.49
CA ALA A 117 -18.34 0.91 11.45
C ALA A 117 -18.20 0.24 10.08
N PHE A 118 -17.30 -0.73 10.02
CA PHE A 118 -17.05 -1.59 8.86
C PHE A 118 -17.47 -3.02 9.18
N ASN A 119 -18.31 -3.58 8.35
CA ASN A 119 -18.69 -4.99 8.41
C ASN A 119 -18.08 -5.77 7.24
N GLU A 120 -18.23 -7.10 7.25
CA GLU A 120 -17.69 -7.97 6.19
C GLU A 120 -18.26 -7.64 4.80
N ALA A 121 -19.52 -7.20 4.69
CA ALA A 121 -20.13 -6.85 3.42
C ALA A 121 -19.50 -5.59 2.80
N GLU A 122 -19.05 -4.66 3.64
CA GLU A 122 -18.34 -3.43 3.22
C GLU A 122 -16.84 -3.71 2.98
N ALA A 123 -16.22 -4.58 3.78
CA ALA A 123 -14.84 -5.00 3.61
C ALA A 123 -14.63 -5.84 2.34
N CYS A 124 -15.61 -6.66 1.97
CA CYS A 124 -15.51 -7.59 0.85
C CYS A 124 -15.15 -6.94 -0.49
N PRO A 125 -15.86 -5.89 -0.98
CA PRO A 125 -15.51 -5.26 -2.24
C PRO A 125 -14.14 -4.58 -2.22
N LEU A 126 -13.70 -4.06 -1.09
CA LEU A 126 -12.40 -3.41 -0.93
C LEU A 126 -11.27 -4.44 -0.93
N MET A 127 -11.43 -5.52 -0.15
CA MET A 127 -10.47 -6.63 -0.15
C MET A 127 -10.40 -7.33 -1.50
N HIS A 128 -11.51 -7.45 -2.23
CA HIS A 128 -11.51 -7.99 -3.58
C HIS A 128 -10.69 -7.13 -4.53
N GLN A 129 -10.84 -5.80 -4.49
CA GLN A 129 -10.07 -4.87 -5.31
C GLN A 129 -8.58 -4.94 -4.96
N LEU A 130 -8.22 -4.93 -3.66
CA LEU A 130 -6.85 -5.03 -3.19
C LEU A 130 -6.21 -6.35 -3.66
N MET A 131 -6.87 -7.46 -3.42
CA MET A 131 -6.36 -8.78 -3.81
C MET A 131 -6.29 -8.97 -5.32
N SER A 132 -7.19 -8.34 -6.09
CA SER A 132 -7.12 -8.31 -7.56
C SER A 132 -5.85 -7.59 -8.05
N ALA A 133 -5.53 -6.43 -7.47
CA ALA A 133 -4.31 -5.70 -7.79
C ALA A 133 -3.04 -6.51 -7.43
N ILE A 134 -3.00 -7.12 -6.24
CA ILE A 134 -1.89 -7.95 -5.80
C ILE A 134 -1.73 -9.19 -6.71
N CYS A 135 -2.84 -9.84 -7.05
CA CYS A 135 -2.82 -11.00 -7.94
C CYS A 135 -2.24 -10.65 -9.31
N TYR A 136 -2.69 -9.52 -9.87
CA TYR A 136 -2.16 -8.99 -11.13
C TYR A 136 -0.66 -8.72 -11.05
N CYS A 137 -0.17 -8.09 -9.98
CA CYS A 137 1.26 -7.86 -9.78
C CYS A 137 2.06 -9.15 -9.70
N HIS A 138 1.59 -10.12 -8.91
CA HIS A 138 2.26 -11.41 -8.74
C HIS A 138 2.31 -12.22 -10.05
N GLN A 139 1.26 -12.15 -10.89
CA GLN A 139 1.27 -12.73 -12.24
C GLN A 139 2.33 -12.08 -13.14
N ASN A 140 2.55 -10.76 -12.99
CA ASN A 140 3.60 -10.02 -13.68
C ASN A 140 4.98 -10.11 -13.00
N LYS A 141 5.15 -11.00 -12.01
CA LYS A 141 6.40 -11.20 -11.25
C LYS A 141 6.86 -9.96 -10.48
N ILE A 142 5.92 -9.15 -10.02
CA ILE A 142 6.17 -7.96 -9.23
C ILE A 142 5.59 -8.18 -7.84
N VAL A 143 6.37 -7.86 -6.81
CA VAL A 143 5.99 -7.83 -5.40
C VAL A 143 6.06 -6.40 -4.90
N HIS A 144 5.06 -5.96 -4.11
CA HIS A 144 4.96 -4.59 -3.61
C HIS A 144 5.88 -4.33 -2.42
N ARG A 145 5.85 -5.20 -1.40
CA ARG A 145 6.68 -5.24 -0.18
C ARG A 145 6.44 -4.15 0.87
N ASP A 146 5.57 -3.19 0.60
CA ASP A 146 5.18 -2.15 1.56
C ASP A 146 3.67 -1.88 1.49
N LEU A 147 2.89 -2.96 1.56
CA LEU A 147 1.43 -2.86 1.66
C LEU A 147 1.04 -2.40 3.05
N LYS A 148 0.36 -1.27 3.11
CA LYS A 148 -0.17 -0.65 4.32
C LYS A 148 -1.31 0.29 3.97
N PRO A 149 -2.16 0.66 4.93
CA PRO A 149 -3.34 1.50 4.68
C PRO A 149 -3.03 2.84 4.04
N GLU A 150 -1.89 3.45 4.38
CA GLU A 150 -1.43 4.72 3.84
C GLU A 150 -1.10 4.64 2.35
N ASN A 151 -0.82 3.44 1.85
CA ASN A 151 -0.54 3.16 0.44
C ASN A 151 -1.79 2.73 -0.34
N ILE A 152 -3.00 2.87 0.26
CA ILE A 152 -4.29 2.58 -0.38
C ILE A 152 -5.13 3.85 -0.35
N LEU A 153 -5.22 4.53 -1.49
CA LEU A 153 -6.05 5.72 -1.65
C LEU A 153 -7.40 5.38 -2.29
N LEU A 154 -8.34 6.28 -2.16
CA LEU A 154 -9.60 6.26 -2.87
C LEU A 154 -9.51 7.17 -4.10
N GLU A 155 -9.98 6.69 -5.25
CA GLU A 155 -9.95 7.41 -6.51
C GLU A 155 -10.68 8.75 -6.39
N ASP A 156 -11.87 8.73 -5.83
CA ASP A 156 -12.73 9.90 -5.64
C ASP A 156 -13.45 9.87 -4.27
N LYS A 157 -14.36 10.84 -4.07
CA LYS A 157 -15.14 10.98 -2.84
C LYS A 157 -16.43 10.16 -2.81
N ASN A 158 -16.65 9.28 -3.79
CA ASN A 158 -17.81 8.41 -3.81
C ASN A 158 -17.68 7.33 -2.71
N ARG A 159 -18.47 7.46 -1.66
CA ARG A 159 -18.46 6.56 -0.51
C ARG A 159 -19.38 5.35 -0.67
N ASP A 160 -20.30 5.39 -1.63
CA ASP A 160 -21.27 4.31 -1.85
C ASP A 160 -20.65 3.17 -2.65
N ASN A 161 -19.74 3.49 -3.56
CA ASN A 161 -19.02 2.51 -4.37
C ASN A 161 -17.53 2.90 -4.48
N PRO A 162 -16.75 2.77 -3.40
CA PRO A 162 -15.37 3.24 -3.35
C PRO A 162 -14.46 2.40 -4.25
N VAL A 163 -13.66 3.10 -5.05
CA VAL A 163 -12.60 2.50 -5.88
C VAL A 163 -11.27 2.78 -5.22
N ILE A 164 -10.54 1.71 -4.86
CA ILE A 164 -9.19 1.85 -4.28
C ILE A 164 -8.12 1.96 -5.35
N LYS A 165 -7.06 2.67 -5.03
CA LYS A 165 -5.83 2.79 -5.82
C LYS A 165 -4.62 2.48 -4.95
N LEU A 166 -3.90 1.42 -5.31
CA LEU A 166 -2.64 1.07 -4.68
C LEU A 166 -1.54 1.99 -5.19
N ILE A 167 -0.83 2.64 -4.26
CA ILE A 167 0.19 3.65 -4.51
C ILE A 167 1.54 3.25 -3.90
N ASP A 168 2.57 4.05 -4.14
CA ASP A 168 3.93 3.94 -3.58
C ASP A 168 4.65 2.61 -3.91
N TRP A 169 5.23 2.58 -5.09
CA TRP A 169 5.95 1.43 -5.65
C TRP A 169 7.48 1.49 -5.42
N GLY A 170 7.95 2.44 -4.61
CA GLY A 170 9.37 2.60 -4.30
C GLY A 170 10.00 1.35 -3.65
N GLY A 171 9.18 0.59 -2.91
CA GLY A 171 9.53 -0.70 -2.33
C GLY A 171 9.52 -1.87 -3.31
N ALA A 172 8.79 -1.77 -4.42
CA ALA A 172 8.50 -2.91 -5.29
C ALA A 172 9.72 -3.48 -5.99
N ARG A 173 9.66 -4.78 -6.28
CA ARG A 173 10.75 -5.51 -6.99
C ARG A 173 10.19 -6.60 -7.89
N TYR A 174 10.99 -6.95 -8.91
CA TYR A 174 10.77 -8.19 -9.64
C TYR A 174 11.22 -9.37 -8.79
N PHE A 175 10.43 -10.43 -8.76
CA PHE A 175 10.80 -11.68 -8.12
C PHE A 175 10.91 -12.84 -9.10
N SER A 176 11.64 -13.87 -8.74
CA SER A 176 11.71 -15.12 -9.50
C SER A 176 11.61 -16.32 -8.55
N LYS A 177 11.12 -17.45 -9.06
CA LYS A 177 11.02 -18.70 -8.28
C LYS A 177 12.37 -19.21 -7.75
N HIS A 178 13.47 -18.78 -8.36
CA HIS A 178 14.81 -19.27 -8.04
C HIS A 178 15.66 -18.28 -7.22
N LYS A 179 15.18 -17.06 -7.00
CA LYS A 179 15.92 -16.03 -6.25
C LYS A 179 15.01 -15.39 -5.22
N LYS A 180 15.27 -15.72 -3.96
CA LYS A 180 14.62 -15.06 -2.82
C LYS A 180 15.12 -13.64 -2.63
N MET A 181 14.30 -12.80 -2.06
CA MET A 181 14.67 -11.45 -1.64
C MET A 181 15.30 -11.49 -0.25
N SER A 182 16.23 -10.59 0.05
CA SER A 182 16.98 -10.58 1.30
C SER A 182 16.98 -9.24 2.02
N LYS A 183 16.52 -8.17 1.39
CA LYS A 183 16.51 -6.85 2.03
C LYS A 183 15.23 -6.64 2.82
N VAL A 184 15.35 -6.44 4.14
CA VAL A 184 14.21 -6.05 5.00
C VAL A 184 13.61 -4.75 4.49
N ASN A 185 12.32 -4.75 4.23
CA ASN A 185 11.55 -3.61 3.79
C ASN A 185 10.11 -3.77 4.26
N GLY A 186 9.45 -2.70 4.65
CA GLY A 186 8.08 -2.69 5.13
C GLY A 186 7.92 -1.94 6.43
N THR A 187 6.68 -1.80 6.87
CA THR A 187 6.28 -1.14 8.11
C THR A 187 5.99 -2.20 9.18
N PRO A 188 6.47 -2.07 10.44
CA PRO A 188 6.48 -3.14 11.44
C PRO A 188 5.18 -3.93 11.59
N TYR A 189 4.03 -3.28 11.67
CA TYR A 189 2.72 -3.96 11.83
C TYR A 189 2.35 -4.88 10.66
N TYR A 190 2.83 -4.59 9.45
CA TYR A 190 2.41 -5.26 8.20
C TYR A 190 3.49 -6.19 7.64
N ILE A 191 4.69 -6.19 8.25
CA ILE A 191 5.81 -6.98 7.77
C ILE A 191 5.58 -8.47 8.03
N ALA A 192 5.92 -9.32 7.06
CA ALA A 192 5.81 -10.76 7.24
C ALA A 192 7.00 -11.33 8.02
N PRO A 193 6.82 -12.40 8.83
CA PRO A 193 7.89 -12.96 9.65
C PRO A 193 9.12 -13.41 8.85
N GLU A 194 8.92 -13.97 7.65
CA GLU A 194 10.03 -14.36 6.77
C GLU A 194 10.84 -13.18 6.22
N VAL A 195 10.27 -11.98 6.16
CA VAL A 195 10.99 -10.77 5.76
C VAL A 195 12.01 -10.38 6.84
N LEU A 196 11.67 -10.57 8.11
CA LEU A 196 12.58 -10.38 9.23
C LEU A 196 13.73 -11.40 9.25
N GLY A 197 13.52 -12.57 8.62
CA GLY A 197 14.54 -13.60 8.40
C GLY A 197 15.37 -13.40 7.12
N GLU A 198 15.18 -12.29 6.41
CA GLU A 198 15.94 -11.91 5.20
C GLU A 198 15.91 -12.95 4.06
N THR A 199 14.86 -13.77 3.98
CA THR A 199 14.70 -14.74 2.89
C THR A 199 13.21 -14.96 2.57
N TYR A 200 12.69 -14.22 1.59
CA TYR A 200 11.25 -14.17 1.33
C TYR A 200 10.90 -14.09 -0.16
N ASP A 201 9.63 -14.23 -0.48
CA ASP A 201 9.04 -14.14 -1.83
C ASP A 201 7.78 -13.26 -1.83
N GLU A 202 6.98 -13.37 -2.90
CA GLU A 202 5.75 -12.58 -3.10
C GLU A 202 4.67 -12.83 -2.04
N LYS A 203 4.79 -13.90 -1.26
CA LYS A 203 3.82 -14.24 -0.20
C LYS A 203 3.83 -13.24 0.96
N CYS A 204 4.88 -12.41 1.07
CA CYS A 204 4.91 -11.32 2.05
C CYS A 204 3.77 -10.31 1.82
N ASP A 205 3.37 -10.04 0.57
CA ASP A 205 2.24 -9.16 0.27
C ASP A 205 0.91 -9.75 0.75
N ILE A 206 0.77 -11.09 0.75
CA ILE A 206 -0.45 -11.77 1.25
C ILE A 206 -0.57 -11.62 2.76
N TRP A 207 0.55 -11.73 3.48
CA TRP A 207 0.58 -11.45 4.91
C TRP A 207 0.16 -10.02 5.22
N SER A 208 0.77 -9.04 4.56
CA SER A 208 0.44 -7.62 4.75
C SER A 208 -1.03 -7.33 4.46
N ALA A 209 -1.59 -7.91 3.38
CA ALA A 209 -3.02 -7.81 3.06
C ALA A 209 -3.91 -8.50 4.12
N GLY A 210 -3.43 -9.60 4.72
CA GLY A 210 -4.10 -10.28 5.83
C GLY A 210 -4.17 -9.41 7.09
N VAL A 211 -3.08 -8.71 7.41
CA VAL A 211 -3.06 -7.73 8.52
C VAL A 211 -4.04 -6.58 8.24
N ILE A 212 -4.05 -6.04 7.02
CA ILE A 212 -5.01 -5.00 6.63
C ILE A 212 -6.44 -5.51 6.79
N PHE A 213 -6.74 -6.73 6.35
CA PHE A 213 -8.06 -7.32 6.47
C PHE A 213 -8.49 -7.52 7.93
N TYR A 214 -7.57 -8.00 8.78
CA TYR A 214 -7.82 -8.11 10.22
C TYR A 214 -8.20 -6.74 10.82
N ILE A 215 -7.41 -5.69 10.55
CA ILE A 215 -7.66 -4.33 11.04
C ILE A 215 -8.99 -3.78 10.51
N LEU A 216 -9.34 -4.04 9.24
CA LEU A 216 -10.62 -3.61 8.65
C LEU A 216 -11.83 -4.13 9.44
N LEU A 217 -11.75 -5.34 10.02
CA LEU A 217 -12.88 -5.97 10.69
C LEU A 217 -12.97 -5.66 12.19
N CYS A 218 -11.84 -5.41 12.87
CA CYS A 218 -11.85 -5.19 14.33
C CYS A 218 -11.24 -3.86 14.78
N GLY A 219 -10.52 -3.15 13.91
CA GLY A 219 -9.97 -1.83 14.18
C GLY A 219 -8.59 -1.79 14.84
N TYR A 220 -7.95 -2.93 15.12
CA TYR A 220 -6.61 -3.03 15.68
C TYR A 220 -5.79 -4.13 14.98
N PRO A 221 -4.44 -4.07 15.04
CA PRO A 221 -3.60 -5.07 14.37
C PRO A 221 -3.57 -6.41 15.12
N PRO A 222 -3.38 -7.55 14.40
CA PRO A 222 -3.26 -8.87 15.03
C PRO A 222 -1.96 -9.05 15.84
N PHE A 223 -0.93 -8.27 15.52
CA PHE A 223 0.36 -8.27 16.21
C PHE A 223 0.61 -6.87 16.75
N ASN A 224 0.73 -6.72 18.06
CA ASN A 224 0.82 -5.42 18.71
C ASN A 224 2.00 -5.37 19.72
N GLY A 225 2.42 -4.17 20.08
CA GLY A 225 3.46 -3.85 21.05
C GLY A 225 3.56 -2.34 21.26
N GLU A 226 4.25 -1.92 22.32
CA GLU A 226 4.47 -0.50 22.60
C GLU A 226 5.60 0.11 21.74
N THR A 227 6.50 -0.74 21.23
CA THR A 227 7.64 -0.37 20.40
C THR A 227 7.71 -1.21 19.13
N ASP A 228 8.33 -0.68 18.06
CA ASP A 228 8.59 -1.43 16.83
C ASP A 228 9.27 -2.78 17.10
N LYS A 229 10.15 -2.84 18.10
CA LYS A 229 10.84 -4.07 18.48
C LYS A 229 9.85 -5.11 19.03
N GLU A 230 8.94 -4.71 19.90
CA GLU A 230 7.93 -5.59 20.47
C GLU A 230 6.95 -6.07 19.41
N ILE A 231 6.54 -5.18 18.49
CA ILE A 231 5.70 -5.54 17.34
C ILE A 231 6.40 -6.59 16.49
N MET A 232 7.69 -6.39 16.15
CA MET A 232 8.48 -7.35 15.39
C MET A 232 8.65 -8.69 16.12
N GLU A 233 8.78 -8.70 17.45
CA GLU A 233 8.81 -9.94 18.24
C GLU A 233 7.45 -10.65 18.23
N ALA A 234 6.32 -9.92 18.31
CA ALA A 234 4.99 -10.49 18.16
C ALA A 234 4.79 -11.10 16.76
N VAL A 235 5.22 -10.41 15.70
CA VAL A 235 5.20 -10.93 14.32
C VAL A 235 6.06 -12.19 14.19
N LYS A 236 7.24 -12.23 14.80
CA LYS A 236 8.11 -13.43 14.78
C LYS A 236 7.49 -14.63 15.50
N LYS A 237 6.70 -14.41 16.54
CA LYS A 237 5.94 -15.48 17.18
C LYS A 237 4.81 -15.97 16.27
N GLY A 238 4.15 -15.03 15.57
CA GLY A 238 3.08 -15.34 14.63
C GLY A 238 1.77 -15.76 15.28
N ASP A 239 1.66 -15.63 16.61
CA ASP A 239 0.45 -15.98 17.37
C ASP A 239 -0.53 -14.81 17.34
N PHE A 240 -1.75 -15.07 16.93
CA PHE A 240 -2.87 -14.13 16.99
C PHE A 240 -4.17 -14.89 17.27
N ASP A 241 -5.15 -14.20 17.79
CA ASP A 241 -6.46 -14.75 18.14
C ASP A 241 -7.60 -13.92 17.56
N PHE A 242 -8.82 -14.30 17.90
CA PHE A 242 -10.06 -13.61 17.53
C PHE A 242 -10.88 -13.41 18.80
N PRO A 243 -10.62 -12.36 19.60
CA PRO A 243 -11.33 -12.10 20.85
C PRO A 243 -12.85 -12.02 20.63
N GLU A 244 -13.62 -12.70 21.47
CA GLU A 244 -15.07 -12.90 21.28
C GLU A 244 -15.83 -11.56 21.24
N GLU A 245 -15.36 -10.57 21.97
CA GLU A 245 -16.02 -9.25 22.07
C GLU A 245 -16.18 -8.60 20.70
N GLU A 246 -15.15 -8.61 19.85
CA GLU A 246 -15.15 -7.99 18.52
C GLU A 246 -15.48 -9.00 17.41
N TRP A 247 -15.10 -10.26 17.62
CA TRP A 247 -15.12 -11.27 16.56
C TRP A 247 -16.33 -12.21 16.58
N SER A 248 -17.23 -12.10 17.57
CA SER A 248 -18.45 -12.94 17.67
C SER A 248 -19.39 -12.79 16.47
N VAL A 249 -19.34 -11.66 15.76
CA VAL A 249 -20.19 -11.35 14.60
C VAL A 249 -19.52 -11.58 13.26
N ILE A 250 -18.20 -11.79 13.27
CA ILE A 250 -17.46 -12.11 12.05
C ILE A 250 -17.65 -13.59 11.75
N THR A 251 -17.97 -13.89 10.50
CA THR A 251 -18.22 -15.27 10.06
C THR A 251 -16.97 -16.14 10.20
N GLU A 252 -17.18 -17.46 10.34
CA GLU A 252 -16.05 -18.40 10.35
C GLU A 252 -15.30 -18.41 9.02
N GLU A 253 -15.97 -18.13 7.91
CA GLU A 253 -15.33 -17.96 6.61
C GLU A 253 -14.37 -16.75 6.58
N GLY A 254 -14.75 -15.64 7.23
CA GLY A 254 -13.88 -14.46 7.36
C GLY A 254 -12.64 -14.76 8.21
N LYS A 255 -12.84 -15.41 9.36
CA LYS A 255 -11.75 -15.85 10.23
C LYS A 255 -10.84 -16.89 9.55
N ASP A 256 -11.42 -17.84 8.80
CA ASP A 256 -10.66 -18.84 8.04
C ASP A 256 -9.80 -18.19 6.95
N LEU A 257 -10.35 -17.23 6.22
CA LEU A 257 -9.58 -16.48 5.21
C LEU A 257 -8.39 -15.74 5.84
N ILE A 258 -8.59 -15.05 6.98
CA ILE A 258 -7.50 -14.39 7.70
C ILE A 258 -6.44 -15.42 8.13
N ARG A 259 -6.81 -16.55 8.72
CA ARG A 259 -5.85 -17.60 9.10
C ARG A 259 -5.02 -18.08 7.91
N LYS A 260 -5.64 -18.22 6.73
CA LYS A 260 -4.95 -18.63 5.49
C LYS A 260 -4.02 -17.56 4.93
N MET A 261 -4.37 -16.29 5.10
CA MET A 261 -3.51 -15.16 4.71
C MET A 261 -2.37 -14.95 5.71
N LEU A 262 -2.61 -15.14 7.01
CA LEU A 262 -1.63 -15.02 8.09
C LEU A 262 -1.00 -16.37 8.47
N THR A 263 -0.98 -17.34 7.57
CA THR A 263 -0.24 -18.60 7.78
C THR A 263 1.24 -18.31 7.88
N TYR A 264 1.89 -18.72 8.99
CA TYR A 264 3.29 -18.42 9.30
C TYR A 264 4.25 -18.91 8.22
N ASP A 265 4.14 -20.19 7.83
CA ASP A 265 4.94 -20.78 6.76
C ASP A 265 4.50 -20.24 5.39
N PRO A 266 5.32 -19.42 4.68
CA PRO A 266 4.94 -18.85 3.38
C PRO A 266 4.66 -19.92 2.31
N LYS A 267 5.19 -21.13 2.44
CA LYS A 267 4.90 -22.23 1.51
C LYS A 267 3.46 -22.74 1.65
N LYS A 268 2.89 -22.65 2.84
CA LYS A 268 1.51 -23.06 3.17
C LYS A 268 0.53 -21.89 3.06
N ARG A 269 1.03 -20.64 3.14
CA ARG A 269 0.23 -19.42 3.00
C ARG A 269 -0.42 -19.37 1.62
N PHE A 270 -1.66 -18.94 1.54
CA PHE A 270 -2.38 -18.77 0.29
C PHE A 270 -1.62 -17.85 -0.68
N SER A 271 -1.77 -18.12 -1.98
CA SER A 271 -1.42 -17.17 -3.04
C SER A 271 -2.57 -16.16 -3.23
N ALA A 272 -2.31 -15.06 -3.92
CA ALA A 272 -3.35 -14.08 -4.23
C ALA A 272 -4.54 -14.68 -4.98
N SER A 273 -4.29 -15.60 -5.90
CA SER A 273 -5.36 -16.31 -6.62
C SER A 273 -6.18 -17.24 -5.72
N GLN A 274 -5.56 -17.91 -4.74
CA GLN A 274 -6.26 -18.74 -3.76
C GLN A 274 -7.10 -17.88 -2.81
N VAL A 275 -6.60 -16.71 -2.40
CA VAL A 275 -7.39 -15.74 -1.61
C VAL A 275 -8.64 -15.32 -2.38
N LEU A 276 -8.50 -14.89 -3.64
CA LEU A 276 -9.65 -14.47 -4.47
C LEU A 276 -10.66 -15.58 -4.74
N ALA A 277 -10.24 -16.84 -4.73
CA ALA A 277 -11.10 -18.01 -4.89
C ALA A 277 -11.80 -18.45 -3.59
N HIS A 278 -11.52 -17.80 -2.45
CA HIS A 278 -12.08 -18.19 -1.16
C HIS A 278 -13.59 -17.94 -1.09
N PRO A 279 -14.39 -18.86 -0.51
CA PRO A 279 -15.85 -18.75 -0.42
C PRO A 279 -16.37 -17.47 0.21
N TRP A 280 -15.62 -16.86 1.12
CA TRP A 280 -15.96 -15.60 1.78
C TRP A 280 -16.33 -14.49 0.79
N PHE A 281 -15.61 -14.35 -0.32
CA PHE A 281 -15.94 -13.34 -1.34
C PHE A 281 -17.30 -13.57 -1.99
N ASN A 282 -17.75 -14.82 -2.11
CA ASN A 282 -19.08 -15.14 -2.67
C ASN A 282 -20.21 -14.88 -1.67
N THR A 283 -19.93 -15.06 -0.37
CA THR A 283 -20.91 -14.87 0.72
C THR A 283 -21.40 -13.44 0.79
N PHE A 284 -20.52 -12.47 0.60
CA PHE A 284 -20.82 -11.04 0.74
C PHE A 284 -21.01 -10.28 -0.57
N LYS A 285 -20.85 -10.91 -1.71
CA LYS A 285 -21.05 -10.27 -3.01
C LYS A 285 -22.47 -9.71 -3.15
N GLY A 286 -22.58 -8.38 -3.09
CA GLY A 286 -23.87 -7.65 -3.26
C GLY A 286 -24.76 -7.58 -2.00
N LYS A 287 -24.24 -7.86 -0.81
CA LYS A 287 -25.00 -7.75 0.46
C LYS A 287 -24.58 -6.54 1.25
N ASN A 288 -25.48 -5.60 1.46
CA ASN A 288 -25.31 -4.44 2.36
C ASN A 288 -26.23 -4.60 3.56
N LYS A 289 -25.81 -5.24 4.65
CA LYS A 289 -26.52 -5.19 5.94
C LYS A 289 -25.51 -5.11 7.10
N THR A 290 -25.67 -4.07 7.92
CA THR A 290 -24.78 -3.71 9.04
C THR A 290 -25.42 -4.10 10.35
N ASP A 291 -24.66 -4.75 11.23
CA ASP A 291 -24.97 -4.83 12.65
C ASP A 291 -24.28 -3.65 13.36
N LYS A 292 -25.11 -2.66 13.80
CA LYS A 292 -24.66 -1.34 14.26
C LYS A 292 -23.70 -1.36 15.45
N LYS A 293 -23.90 -2.29 16.40
CA LYS A 293 -23.23 -2.25 17.71
C LYS A 293 -21.72 -2.60 17.65
N ILE A 294 -21.38 -3.52 16.76
CA ILE A 294 -20.01 -4.04 16.65
C ILE A 294 -19.17 -3.16 15.76
N ALA A 295 -19.86 -2.62 14.82
CA ALA A 295 -19.36 -1.61 13.97
C ALA A 295 -18.87 -0.38 14.76
N GLU A 296 -19.52 0.01 15.85
CA GLU A 296 -19.11 1.12 16.74
C GLU A 296 -17.83 0.77 17.52
N SER A 297 -17.66 -0.46 18.01
CA SER A 297 -16.44 -0.91 18.70
C SER A 297 -15.23 -0.93 17.77
N ALA A 298 -15.36 -1.50 16.57
CA ALA A 298 -14.30 -1.50 15.56
C ALA A 298 -13.88 -0.08 15.16
N LEU A 299 -14.84 0.83 15.05
CA LEU A 299 -14.59 2.25 14.79
C LEU A 299 -13.74 2.90 15.89
N ASP A 300 -14.08 2.70 17.15
CA ASP A 300 -13.36 3.28 18.27
C ASP A 300 -11.92 2.73 18.34
N ASN A 301 -11.74 1.45 18.06
CA ASN A 301 -10.43 0.82 17.97
C ASN A 301 -9.59 1.42 16.83
N MET A 302 -10.17 1.60 15.64
CA MET A 302 -9.50 2.24 14.51
C MET A 302 -9.11 3.70 14.80
N LYS A 303 -10.00 4.47 15.45
CA LYS A 303 -9.70 5.85 15.84
C LYS A 303 -8.53 5.91 16.82
N ARG A 304 -8.46 4.98 17.78
CA ARG A 304 -7.33 4.87 18.73
C ARG A 304 -6.04 4.51 18.00
N PHE A 305 -6.08 3.50 17.12
CA PHE A 305 -4.92 3.06 16.34
C PHE A 305 -4.37 4.20 15.45
N LYS A 306 -5.23 4.87 14.69
CA LYS A 306 -4.85 6.00 13.86
C LYS A 306 -4.29 7.17 14.67
N ARG A 307 -4.91 7.53 15.80
CA ARG A 307 -4.44 8.62 16.67
C ARG A 307 -3.06 8.34 17.23
N ASN A 308 -2.79 7.12 17.68
CA ASN A 308 -1.47 6.72 18.18
C ASN A 308 -0.43 6.85 17.07
N LYS A 309 -0.73 6.36 15.86
CA LYS A 309 0.17 6.43 14.71
C LYS A 309 0.45 7.86 14.24
N GLN A 310 -0.55 8.75 14.23
CA GLN A 310 -0.36 10.16 13.91
C GLN A 310 0.50 10.88 14.97
N PHE A 311 0.34 10.54 16.25
CA PHE A 311 1.15 11.08 17.32
C PHE A 311 2.62 10.65 17.19
N GLU A 312 2.89 9.39 16.88
CA GLU A 312 4.25 8.89 16.58
C GLU A 312 4.89 9.64 15.41
N GLN A 313 4.19 9.78 14.29
CA GLN A 313 4.67 10.50 13.11
C GLN A 313 4.94 11.98 13.40
N ALA A 314 4.06 12.65 14.16
CA ALA A 314 4.26 14.04 14.57
C ALA A 314 5.48 14.18 15.50
N THR A 315 5.68 13.24 16.43
CA THR A 315 6.82 13.23 17.34
C THR A 315 8.12 13.02 16.59
N ILE A 316 8.19 12.05 15.68
CA ILE A 316 9.35 11.79 14.82
C ILE A 316 9.66 13.02 13.96
N SER A 317 8.67 13.63 13.33
CA SER A 317 8.83 14.84 12.51
C SER A 317 9.34 16.02 13.34
N PHE A 318 8.85 16.18 14.58
CA PHE A 318 9.33 17.20 15.51
C PHE A 318 10.79 16.96 15.90
N ILE A 319 11.17 15.74 16.25
CA ILE A 319 12.55 15.37 16.61
C ILE A 319 13.49 15.62 15.43
N ILE A 320 13.11 15.17 14.23
CA ILE A 320 13.91 15.38 13.00
C ILE A 320 14.12 16.88 12.75
N ASN A 321 13.07 17.69 12.85
CA ASN A 321 13.17 19.14 12.66
C ASN A 321 14.07 19.80 13.71
N GLN A 322 14.06 19.35 14.97
CA GLN A 322 14.93 19.84 16.02
C GLN A 322 16.42 19.45 15.81
N LEU A 323 16.68 18.31 15.17
CA LEU A 323 18.05 17.83 14.90
C LEU A 323 18.66 18.47 13.65
N ILE A 324 17.83 18.90 12.67
CA ILE A 324 18.30 19.52 11.42
C ILE A 324 18.51 21.03 11.58
N THR A 325 17.86 21.66 12.58
CA THR A 325 17.97 23.10 12.85
C THR A 325 19.11 23.48 13.84
N LYS A 326 19.95 22.55 14.19
CA LYS A 326 21.25 22.78 14.86
C LYS A 326 22.40 22.44 13.92
#